data_a495a3542dea7e4792976cc4a572d163
#
_entry.id   a495a3542dea7e4792976cc4a572d163
#
_cell.length_a   1.000
_cell.length_b   1.000
_cell.length_c   1.000
_cell.angle_alpha   90.00
_cell.angle_beta   90.00
_cell.angle_gamma   90.00
#
_symmetry.space_group_name_H-M   'P 1'
#
loop_
_entity.id
_entity.type
_entity.pdbx_description
1 polymer ?
#
loop_
_entity_poly.entity_id
_entity_poly.type
_entity_poly.pdbx_seq_one_letter_code
_entity_poly.pdbx_strand_id
1 'polypeptide(L)'
;MFEIKQPSRIIFGRDSAKKYKFPKNCLVITSGGAKKRNWLEYIGMINSYVFDKVEPNPSIDIVNQILSEFHSQNFSCVIGIGGGSSLDVAKFVAYKLKKSKILIPTTFGSGSEVTRISVLKVNSKKQSFHDDDLLANVAIIDPNFLENTPFSIIRNSAIDACAQCSEAFDSKAGNMYTKFLCSKAFELLEDGILNLNHENLVLGSLIDGLGFGNCSTTLGHALSYVYSNEGISHGHALAFTTAIAHKYNKSIFHSRFLNLVKTLGFSEIALKQDAEIAAELILEDRKHLDNNPKPVEKKDIILLLRKINSGLAWK
;
A
#
# COMPACT_ATOMS: atom_id res chain seq x y z
N MET A 1 14.01 -23.30 0.51
CA MET A 1 14.22 -22.48 1.72
C MET A 1 13.63 -21.11 1.44
N PHE A 2 12.93 -20.48 2.40
CA PHE A 2 12.45 -19.10 2.29
C PHE A 2 12.69 -18.37 3.61
N GLU A 3 12.81 -17.05 3.56
CA GLU A 3 12.99 -16.17 4.70
C GLU A 3 11.80 -15.22 4.78
N ILE A 4 11.34 -14.91 6.01
CA ILE A 4 10.22 -14.01 6.26
C ILE A 4 10.72 -12.81 7.04
N LYS A 5 10.40 -11.62 6.55
CA LYS A 5 10.72 -10.34 7.15
C LYS A 5 9.44 -9.63 7.60
N GLN A 6 9.43 -9.18 8.83
CA GLN A 6 8.28 -8.49 9.43
C GLN A 6 8.75 -7.54 10.55
N PRO A 7 7.90 -6.61 11.02
CA PRO A 7 8.21 -5.77 12.17
C PRO A 7 8.57 -6.59 13.42
N SER A 8 9.45 -6.04 14.25
CA SER A 8 9.84 -6.70 15.52
C SER A 8 8.65 -6.86 16.48
N ARG A 9 7.67 -5.93 16.39
CA ARG A 9 6.46 -5.96 17.21
C ARG A 9 5.27 -5.43 16.41
N ILE A 10 4.15 -6.16 16.46
CA ILE A 10 2.86 -5.78 15.89
C ILE A 10 1.84 -5.72 17.01
N ILE A 11 1.08 -4.63 17.10
CA ILE A 11 0.03 -4.41 18.08
C ILE A 11 -1.26 -4.14 17.31
N PHE A 12 -2.28 -4.95 17.55
CA PHE A 12 -3.57 -4.85 16.88
C PHE A 12 -4.69 -4.71 17.90
N GLY A 13 -5.65 -3.84 17.62
CA GLY A 13 -6.89 -3.72 18.37
C GLY A 13 -7.34 -2.29 18.60
N ARG A 14 -8.61 -2.12 18.95
CA ARG A 14 -9.19 -0.80 19.25
C ARG A 14 -8.48 -0.13 20.42
N ASP A 15 -8.27 1.16 20.30
CA ASP A 15 -7.51 2.00 21.23
C ASP A 15 -6.04 1.60 21.43
N SER A 16 -5.50 0.72 20.59
CA SER A 16 -4.11 0.29 20.74
C SER A 16 -3.14 1.46 20.59
N ALA A 17 -3.38 2.39 19.67
CA ALA A 17 -2.57 3.58 19.49
C ALA A 17 -2.73 4.56 20.66
N LYS A 18 -3.93 4.72 21.19
CA LYS A 18 -4.20 5.59 22.36
C LYS A 18 -3.57 5.06 23.64
N LYS A 19 -3.58 3.75 23.83
CA LYS A 19 -3.04 3.09 25.06
C LYS A 19 -1.53 2.85 25.01
N TYR A 20 -0.93 2.98 23.83
CA TYR A 20 0.52 2.75 23.68
C TYR A 20 1.33 3.85 24.37
N LYS A 21 2.35 3.44 25.12
CA LYS A 21 3.28 4.38 25.78
C LYS A 21 4.41 4.73 24.82
N PHE A 22 4.26 5.84 24.11
CA PHE A 22 5.28 6.32 23.18
C PHE A 22 6.55 6.79 23.93
N PRO A 23 7.74 6.65 23.30
CA PRO A 23 8.95 7.25 23.80
C PRO A 23 8.80 8.78 23.89
N LYS A 24 9.53 9.40 24.79
CA LYS A 24 9.64 10.87 24.83
C LYS A 24 10.50 11.38 23.68
N ASN A 25 10.30 12.62 23.27
CA ASN A 25 11.07 13.29 22.23
C ASN A 25 11.07 12.50 20.90
N CYS A 26 9.92 12.38 20.29
CA CYS A 26 9.77 11.75 18.97
C CYS A 26 9.58 12.81 17.88
N LEU A 27 9.98 12.47 16.66
CA LEU A 27 9.58 13.17 15.44
C LEU A 27 8.37 12.47 14.84
N VAL A 28 7.22 13.14 14.82
CA VAL A 28 6.00 12.64 14.19
C VAL A 28 5.94 13.13 12.75
N ILE A 29 5.78 12.22 11.80
CA ILE A 29 5.63 12.51 10.37
C ILE A 29 4.24 12.09 9.94
N THR A 30 3.49 13.06 9.38
CA THR A 30 2.09 12.88 9.04
C THR A 30 1.64 13.82 7.91
N SER A 31 0.37 13.79 7.57
CA SER A 31 -0.28 14.70 6.63
C SER A 31 -1.16 15.73 7.34
N GLY A 32 -1.48 16.83 6.66
CA GLY A 32 -2.41 17.84 7.19
C GLY A 32 -3.80 17.29 7.54
N GLY A 33 -4.19 16.15 6.95
CA GLY A 33 -5.41 15.43 7.30
C GLY A 33 -5.41 14.83 8.70
N ALA A 34 -4.27 14.38 9.19
CA ALA A 34 -4.13 13.85 10.54
C ALA A 34 -4.41 14.91 11.62
N LYS A 35 -3.87 16.11 11.41
CA LYS A 35 -4.10 17.26 12.30
C LYS A 35 -5.58 17.64 12.35
N LYS A 36 -6.23 17.72 11.18
CA LYS A 36 -7.68 18.03 11.07
C LYS A 36 -8.57 17.02 11.78
N ARG A 37 -8.13 15.77 11.93
CA ARG A 37 -8.85 14.68 12.59
C ARG A 37 -8.45 14.47 14.05
N ASN A 38 -7.61 15.34 14.61
CA ASN A 38 -7.11 15.26 15.98
C ASN A 38 -6.38 13.95 16.32
N TRP A 39 -5.76 13.31 15.32
CA TRP A 39 -5.05 12.04 15.54
C TRP A 39 -3.83 12.17 16.43
N LEU A 40 -3.13 13.32 16.40
CA LEU A 40 -2.00 13.59 17.28
C LEU A 40 -2.43 13.70 18.75
N GLU A 41 -3.60 14.31 19.00
CA GLU A 41 -4.23 14.36 20.30
C GLU A 41 -4.66 12.96 20.77
N TYR A 42 -5.32 12.22 19.87
CA TYR A 42 -5.75 10.85 20.15
C TYR A 42 -4.62 9.94 20.63
N ILE A 43 -3.42 10.07 20.05
CA ILE A 43 -2.24 9.29 20.44
C ILE A 43 -1.37 9.98 21.49
N GLY A 44 -1.77 11.16 21.99
CA GLY A 44 -1.03 11.89 23.06
C GLY A 44 0.29 12.52 22.62
N MET A 45 0.45 12.86 21.32
CA MET A 45 1.71 13.35 20.73
C MET A 45 1.70 14.85 20.36
N ILE A 46 0.85 15.66 20.99
CA ILE A 46 0.70 17.08 20.68
C ILE A 46 2.01 17.87 20.92
N ASN A 47 2.80 17.50 21.94
CA ASN A 47 4.03 18.19 22.34
C ASN A 47 5.30 17.58 21.70
N SER A 48 5.18 16.80 20.64
CA SER A 48 6.30 16.23 19.89
C SER A 48 6.77 17.18 18.80
N TYR A 49 7.96 16.92 18.23
CA TYR A 49 8.32 17.50 16.94
C TYR A 49 7.38 16.94 15.87
N VAL A 50 6.78 17.80 15.07
CA VAL A 50 5.75 17.38 14.09
C VAL A 50 6.04 17.93 12.71
N PHE A 51 6.09 17.05 11.71
CA PHE A 51 6.01 17.41 10.31
C PHE A 51 4.69 16.91 9.74
N ASP A 52 3.78 17.82 9.39
CA ASP A 52 2.39 17.52 8.99
C ASP A 52 2.08 17.84 7.51
N LYS A 53 3.12 17.94 6.67
CA LYS A 53 3.00 18.40 5.27
C LYS A 53 3.21 17.28 4.25
N VAL A 54 3.11 16.01 4.65
CA VAL A 54 3.23 14.91 3.69
C VAL A 54 2.02 14.88 2.77
N GLU A 55 2.28 14.95 1.47
CA GLU A 55 1.27 14.89 0.41
C GLU A 55 1.16 13.48 -0.20
N PRO A 56 0.05 13.16 -0.88
CA PRO A 56 -0.06 11.92 -1.65
C PRO A 56 1.05 11.78 -2.70
N ASN A 57 1.58 10.57 -2.88
CA ASN A 57 2.72 10.27 -3.77
C ASN A 57 3.95 11.15 -3.49
N PRO A 58 4.52 11.08 -2.28
CA PRO A 58 5.56 12.00 -1.82
C PRO A 58 6.86 11.86 -2.63
N SER A 59 7.58 12.98 -2.77
CA SER A 59 8.91 12.99 -3.40
C SER A 59 10.02 12.73 -2.37
N ILE A 60 11.20 12.37 -2.88
CA ILE A 60 12.42 12.30 -2.08
C ILE A 60 12.79 13.68 -1.49
N ASP A 61 12.35 14.77 -2.12
CA ASP A 61 12.63 16.13 -1.66
C ASP A 61 11.97 16.44 -0.33
N ILE A 62 10.77 15.87 -0.06
CA ILE A 62 10.12 16.02 1.25
C ILE A 62 10.92 15.32 2.36
N VAL A 63 11.57 14.20 2.04
CA VAL A 63 12.50 13.54 2.97
C VAL A 63 13.69 14.45 3.27
N ASN A 64 14.31 15.03 2.23
CA ASN A 64 15.44 15.94 2.37
C ASN A 64 15.06 17.20 3.17
N GLN A 65 13.86 17.74 2.94
CA GLN A 65 13.30 18.84 3.72
C GLN A 65 13.21 18.49 5.20
N ILE A 66 12.64 17.34 5.56
CA ILE A 66 12.51 16.88 6.95
C ILE A 66 13.88 16.71 7.58
N LEU A 67 14.81 16.07 6.89
CA LEU A 67 16.17 15.88 7.36
C LEU A 67 16.87 17.22 7.66
N SER A 68 16.68 18.23 6.82
CA SER A 68 17.21 19.58 7.02
C SER A 68 16.52 20.33 8.17
N GLU A 69 15.18 20.29 8.22
CA GLU A 69 14.39 21.01 9.22
C GLU A 69 14.63 20.52 10.65
N PHE A 70 14.85 19.22 10.83
CA PHE A 70 14.99 18.59 12.14
C PHE A 70 16.41 18.11 12.45
N HIS A 71 17.43 18.50 11.68
CA HIS A 71 18.82 18.03 11.84
C HIS A 71 19.41 18.34 13.21
N SER A 72 19.07 19.50 13.81
CA SER A 72 19.55 19.93 15.12
C SER A 72 18.71 19.43 16.32
N GLN A 73 17.58 18.77 16.04
CA GLN A 73 16.67 18.32 17.06
C GLN A 73 17.07 16.95 17.62
N ASN A 74 17.04 16.83 18.94
CA ASN A 74 17.34 15.56 19.59
C ASN A 74 16.05 14.76 19.85
N PHE A 75 15.75 13.82 18.96
CA PHE A 75 14.63 12.87 19.13
C PHE A 75 15.13 11.43 19.11
N SER A 76 14.41 10.57 19.84
CA SER A 76 14.80 9.17 20.05
C SER A 76 14.27 8.24 18.96
N CYS A 77 13.12 8.57 18.35
CA CYS A 77 12.51 7.76 17.31
C CYS A 77 11.66 8.60 16.34
N VAL A 78 11.31 8.02 15.20
CA VAL A 78 10.36 8.56 14.23
C VAL A 78 9.03 7.84 14.39
N ILE A 79 7.93 8.59 14.44
CA ILE A 79 6.57 8.05 14.42
C ILE A 79 5.94 8.44 13.10
N GLY A 80 5.56 7.45 12.28
CA GLY A 80 4.72 7.66 11.10
C GLY A 80 3.25 7.41 11.44
N ILE A 81 2.38 8.42 11.26
CA ILE A 81 0.93 8.24 11.41
C ILE A 81 0.22 8.76 10.17
N GLY A 82 -0.55 7.91 9.51
CA GLY A 82 -1.24 8.29 8.28
C GLY A 82 -1.44 7.14 7.30
N GLY A 83 -1.76 7.47 6.06
CA GLY A 83 -1.78 6.49 4.97
C GLY A 83 -0.37 6.13 4.49
N GLY A 84 -0.27 5.22 3.54
CA GLY A 84 1.00 4.71 3.01
C GLY A 84 2.03 5.78 2.69
N SER A 85 1.62 6.93 2.11
CA SER A 85 2.52 8.06 1.82
C SER A 85 3.24 8.59 3.06
N SER A 86 2.51 8.80 4.16
CA SER A 86 3.12 9.29 5.43
C SER A 86 4.02 8.22 6.04
N LEU A 87 3.62 6.96 5.97
CA LEU A 87 4.41 5.85 6.51
C LEU A 87 5.70 5.64 5.71
N ASP A 88 5.65 5.76 4.38
CA ASP A 88 6.82 5.61 3.50
C ASP A 88 7.85 6.72 3.75
N VAL A 89 7.39 7.97 3.89
CA VAL A 89 8.28 9.10 4.27
C VAL A 89 8.88 8.85 5.66
N ALA A 90 8.08 8.46 6.65
CA ALA A 90 8.56 8.20 8.00
C ALA A 90 9.60 7.06 8.03
N LYS A 91 9.35 5.97 7.29
CA LYS A 91 10.32 4.87 7.14
C LYS A 91 11.65 5.37 6.57
N PHE A 92 11.58 6.13 5.48
CA PHE A 92 12.78 6.58 4.78
C PHE A 92 13.57 7.62 5.58
N VAL A 93 12.90 8.55 6.28
CA VAL A 93 13.54 9.49 7.22
C VAL A 93 14.23 8.73 8.36
N ALA A 94 13.53 7.78 8.99
CA ALA A 94 14.10 6.96 10.06
C ALA A 94 15.31 6.14 9.59
N TYR A 95 15.22 5.57 8.36
CA TYR A 95 16.32 4.85 7.70
C TYR A 95 17.56 5.75 7.53
N LYS A 96 17.39 6.96 6.96
CA LYS A 96 18.49 7.91 6.78
C LYS A 96 19.13 8.35 8.09
N LEU A 97 18.34 8.51 9.14
CA LEU A 97 18.80 8.94 10.46
C LEU A 97 19.26 7.77 11.37
N LYS A 98 19.15 6.53 10.90
CA LYS A 98 19.39 5.30 11.70
C LYS A 98 18.64 5.32 13.04
N LYS A 99 17.38 5.77 13.02
CA LYS A 99 16.49 5.84 14.18
C LYS A 99 15.48 4.71 14.16
N SER A 100 15.03 4.29 15.35
CA SER A 100 13.88 3.40 15.47
C SER A 100 12.61 4.09 14.93
N LYS A 101 11.64 3.30 14.48
CA LYS A 101 10.40 3.80 13.92
C LYS A 101 9.18 3.05 14.44
N ILE A 102 8.13 3.81 14.70
CA ILE A 102 6.79 3.33 15.07
C ILE A 102 5.84 3.76 13.94
N LEU A 103 5.13 2.83 13.36
CA LEU A 103 4.23 3.10 12.24
C LEU A 103 2.78 2.81 12.62
N ILE A 104 1.90 3.77 12.32
CA ILE A 104 0.48 3.77 12.68
C ILE A 104 -0.33 4.05 11.40
N PRO A 105 -0.85 3.02 10.71
CA PRO A 105 -1.68 3.23 9.54
C PRO A 105 -3.03 3.83 9.94
N THR A 106 -3.54 4.71 9.09
CA THR A 106 -4.88 5.30 9.22
C THR A 106 -5.74 5.07 7.98
N THR A 107 -5.15 4.50 6.94
CA THR A 107 -5.80 3.86 5.81
C THR A 107 -5.29 2.43 5.74
N PHE A 108 -6.15 1.49 5.41
CA PHE A 108 -5.85 0.07 5.48
C PHE A 108 -5.91 -0.52 4.06
N GLY A 109 -4.73 -0.73 3.46
CA GLY A 109 -4.60 -1.24 2.11
C GLY A 109 -3.17 -1.22 1.57
N SER A 110 -2.29 -0.33 2.05
CA SER A 110 -0.93 -0.26 1.53
C SER A 110 0.05 -1.27 2.14
N GLY A 111 -0.27 -1.79 3.34
CA GLY A 111 0.63 -2.64 4.13
C GLY A 111 1.98 -1.99 4.49
N SER A 112 2.10 -0.66 4.31
CA SER A 112 3.38 0.04 4.49
C SER A 112 3.92 -0.10 5.91
N GLU A 113 3.07 -0.23 6.92
CA GLU A 113 3.44 -0.37 8.33
C GLU A 113 4.17 -1.69 8.65
N VAL A 114 3.99 -2.70 7.82
CA VAL A 114 4.59 -4.04 8.04
C VAL A 114 5.53 -4.50 6.95
N THR A 115 5.73 -3.69 5.90
CA THR A 115 6.62 -4.02 4.79
C THR A 115 7.96 -3.30 4.88
N ARG A 116 8.99 -3.89 4.24
CA ARG A 116 10.32 -3.29 4.05
C ARG A 116 10.41 -2.42 2.80
N ILE A 117 9.27 -1.89 2.33
CA ILE A 117 9.14 -1.15 1.09
C ILE A 117 8.79 0.30 1.41
N SER A 118 9.47 1.26 0.79
CA SER A 118 9.10 2.67 0.78
C SER A 118 9.01 3.15 -0.66
N VAL A 119 7.89 3.77 -1.04
CA VAL A 119 7.67 4.26 -2.41
C VAL A 119 7.70 5.78 -2.41
N LEU A 120 8.67 6.35 -3.12
CA LEU A 120 8.87 7.80 -3.24
C LEU A 120 9.01 8.19 -4.71
N LYS A 121 8.71 9.43 -5.06
CA LYS A 121 9.03 9.98 -6.36
C LYS A 121 10.48 10.47 -6.38
N VAL A 122 11.24 10.00 -7.37
CA VAL A 122 12.58 10.50 -7.70
C VAL A 122 12.54 10.93 -9.16
N ASN A 123 12.90 12.19 -9.45
CA ASN A 123 12.83 12.76 -10.80
C ASN A 123 11.45 12.54 -11.46
N SER A 124 10.36 12.80 -10.70
CA SER A 124 8.96 12.65 -11.12
C SER A 124 8.50 11.20 -11.41
N LYS A 125 9.36 10.20 -11.27
CA LYS A 125 9.01 8.77 -11.42
C LYS A 125 8.87 8.11 -10.04
N LYS A 126 7.85 7.25 -9.85
CA LYS A 126 7.74 6.42 -8.64
C LYS A 126 8.88 5.41 -8.60
N GLN A 127 9.56 5.35 -7.47
CA GLN A 127 10.63 4.39 -7.20
C GLN A 127 10.36 3.68 -5.87
N SER A 128 10.46 2.35 -5.88
CA SER A 128 10.35 1.52 -4.68
C SER A 128 11.73 1.24 -4.11
N PHE A 129 11.92 1.57 -2.85
CA PHE A 129 13.12 1.25 -2.07
C PHE A 129 12.84 0.02 -1.22
N HIS A 130 13.77 -0.91 -1.19
CA HIS A 130 13.64 -2.18 -0.46
C HIS A 130 14.86 -2.37 0.44
N ASP A 131 14.63 -2.39 1.73
CA ASP A 131 15.68 -2.60 2.73
C ASP A 131 15.07 -3.12 4.03
N ASP A 132 15.75 -4.03 4.72
CA ASP A 132 15.28 -4.56 6.00
C ASP A 132 15.22 -3.47 7.08
N ASP A 133 16.10 -2.46 6.99
CA ASP A 133 16.08 -1.30 7.87
C ASP A 133 14.88 -0.36 7.64
N LEU A 134 14.06 -0.58 6.60
CA LEU A 134 12.77 0.11 6.43
C LEU A 134 11.64 -0.53 7.25
N LEU A 135 11.81 -1.76 7.76
CA LEU A 135 10.81 -2.38 8.63
C LEU A 135 10.58 -1.57 9.90
N ALA A 136 9.34 -1.51 10.34
CA ALA A 136 8.99 -0.90 11.61
C ALA A 136 9.59 -1.67 12.80
N ASN A 137 10.05 -0.96 13.83
CA ASN A 137 10.33 -1.58 15.12
C ASN A 137 9.00 -1.94 15.81
N VAL A 138 7.98 -1.07 15.65
CA VAL A 138 6.63 -1.31 16.15
C VAL A 138 5.63 -0.86 15.09
N ALA A 139 4.71 -1.73 14.70
CA ALA A 139 3.52 -1.40 13.93
C ALA A 139 2.30 -1.44 14.86
N ILE A 140 1.50 -0.37 14.88
CA ILE A 140 0.31 -0.26 15.73
C ILE A 140 -0.91 -0.08 14.84
N ILE A 141 -1.77 -1.08 14.81
CA ILE A 141 -2.93 -1.15 13.94
C ILE A 141 -4.19 -0.96 14.80
N ASP A 142 -4.74 0.25 14.74
CA ASP A 142 -5.92 0.64 15.53
C ASP A 142 -7.13 0.85 14.61
N PRO A 143 -8.13 -0.04 14.64
CA PRO A 143 -9.32 0.08 13.79
C PRO A 143 -10.11 1.38 13.95
N ASN A 144 -9.97 2.11 15.06
CA ASN A 144 -10.65 3.38 15.27
C ASN A 144 -10.28 4.46 14.23
N PHE A 145 -9.11 4.36 13.59
CA PHE A 145 -8.75 5.28 12.51
C PHE A 145 -9.61 5.15 11.25
N LEU A 146 -10.33 4.03 11.09
CA LEU A 146 -11.22 3.82 9.95
C LEU A 146 -12.58 4.53 10.13
N GLU A 147 -13.03 4.77 11.36
CA GLU A 147 -14.40 5.21 11.66
C GLU A 147 -14.82 6.50 10.94
N ASN A 148 -13.91 7.44 10.74
CA ASN A 148 -14.18 8.72 10.06
C ASN A 148 -13.48 8.82 8.70
N THR A 149 -13.12 7.70 8.11
CA THR A 149 -12.46 7.67 6.80
C THR A 149 -13.52 7.72 5.68
N PRO A 150 -13.39 8.65 4.72
CA PRO A 150 -14.32 8.72 3.59
C PRO A 150 -14.42 7.39 2.83
N PHE A 151 -15.63 7.00 2.41
CA PHE A 151 -15.87 5.75 1.69
C PHE A 151 -14.98 5.59 0.45
N SER A 152 -14.71 6.66 -0.29
CA SER A 152 -13.83 6.63 -1.45
C SER A 152 -12.40 6.20 -1.10
N ILE A 153 -11.89 6.55 0.08
CA ILE A 153 -10.58 6.12 0.57
C ILE A 153 -10.64 4.65 1.01
N ILE A 154 -11.69 4.28 1.77
CA ILE A 154 -11.89 2.87 2.20
C ILE A 154 -11.96 1.97 0.97
N ARG A 155 -12.78 2.33 -0.01
CA ARG A 155 -12.95 1.59 -1.26
C ARG A 155 -11.64 1.36 -2.00
N ASN A 156 -10.85 2.44 -2.20
CA ASN A 156 -9.57 2.35 -2.90
C ASN A 156 -8.53 1.52 -2.11
N SER A 157 -8.49 1.67 -0.79
CA SER A 157 -7.57 0.90 0.06
C SER A 157 -7.95 -0.58 0.12
N ALA A 158 -9.23 -0.89 0.25
CA ALA A 158 -9.69 -2.27 0.33
C ALA A 158 -9.42 -3.06 -0.96
N ILE A 159 -9.67 -2.46 -2.11
CA ILE A 159 -9.40 -3.12 -3.40
C ILE A 159 -7.89 -3.25 -3.67
N ASP A 160 -7.07 -2.30 -3.20
CA ASP A 160 -5.61 -2.38 -3.26
C ASP A 160 -5.12 -3.59 -2.46
N ALA A 161 -5.55 -3.76 -1.20
CA ALA A 161 -5.21 -4.93 -0.40
C ALA A 161 -5.69 -6.26 -1.04
N CYS A 162 -6.91 -6.29 -1.61
CA CYS A 162 -7.38 -7.47 -2.34
C CYS A 162 -6.51 -7.79 -3.57
N ALA A 163 -6.06 -6.75 -4.29
CA ALA A 163 -5.16 -6.91 -5.42
C ALA A 163 -3.79 -7.44 -4.99
N GLN A 164 -3.23 -6.86 -3.93
CA GLN A 164 -1.93 -7.26 -3.38
C GLN A 164 -1.93 -8.72 -2.97
N CYS A 165 -2.85 -9.15 -2.08
CA CYS A 165 -2.85 -10.53 -1.59
C CYS A 165 -3.16 -11.55 -2.70
N SER A 166 -4.06 -11.25 -3.62
CA SER A 166 -4.41 -12.19 -4.69
C SER A 166 -3.31 -12.34 -5.73
N GLU A 167 -2.63 -11.24 -6.11
CA GLU A 167 -1.46 -11.32 -6.97
C GLU A 167 -0.26 -11.97 -6.30
N ALA A 168 -0.02 -11.65 -5.03
CA ALA A 168 1.06 -12.24 -4.24
C ALA A 168 0.88 -13.76 -4.06
N PHE A 169 -0.36 -14.23 -3.90
CA PHE A 169 -0.66 -15.66 -3.87
C PHE A 169 -0.27 -16.36 -5.16
N ASP A 170 -0.53 -15.74 -6.32
CA ASP A 170 -0.24 -16.31 -7.64
C ASP A 170 1.24 -16.12 -8.04
N SER A 171 1.99 -15.27 -7.35
CA SER A 171 3.35 -14.88 -7.74
C SER A 171 4.35 -16.03 -7.74
N LYS A 172 5.39 -15.93 -8.57
CA LYS A 172 6.50 -16.90 -8.57
C LYS A 172 7.28 -16.92 -7.26
N ALA A 173 7.43 -15.75 -6.61
CA ALA A 173 8.09 -15.63 -5.31
C ALA A 173 7.21 -16.10 -4.13
N GLY A 174 5.93 -16.38 -4.38
CA GLY A 174 5.00 -16.90 -3.38
C GLY A 174 5.43 -18.28 -2.87
N ASN A 175 5.51 -18.40 -1.54
CA ASN A 175 5.81 -19.64 -0.84
C ASN A 175 4.62 -20.07 0.02
N MET A 176 4.72 -21.24 0.66
CA MET A 176 3.63 -21.80 1.49
C MET A 176 3.16 -20.82 2.57
N TYR A 177 4.06 -20.12 3.23
CA TYR A 177 3.73 -19.16 4.28
C TYR A 177 3.01 -17.93 3.71
N THR A 178 3.56 -17.29 2.67
CA THR A 178 2.94 -16.11 2.05
C THR A 178 1.60 -16.46 1.41
N LYS A 179 1.46 -17.61 0.77
CA LYS A 179 0.19 -18.07 0.20
C LYS A 179 -0.88 -18.29 1.27
N PHE A 180 -0.53 -18.86 2.41
CA PHE A 180 -1.44 -19.01 3.54
C PHE A 180 -1.94 -17.63 4.03
N LEU A 181 -1.04 -16.68 4.25
CA LEU A 181 -1.39 -15.33 4.67
C LEU A 181 -2.26 -14.62 3.62
N CYS A 182 -1.86 -14.65 2.36
CA CYS A 182 -2.58 -13.99 1.27
C CYS A 182 -3.99 -14.56 1.07
N SER A 183 -4.16 -15.89 1.16
CA SER A 183 -5.48 -16.51 1.10
C SER A 183 -6.37 -16.06 2.26
N LYS A 184 -5.83 -16.04 3.49
CA LYS A 184 -6.59 -15.61 4.67
C LYS A 184 -6.90 -14.10 4.62
N ALA A 185 -5.95 -13.29 4.14
CA ALA A 185 -6.16 -11.86 3.93
C ALA A 185 -7.32 -11.62 2.97
N PHE A 186 -7.36 -12.32 1.83
CA PHE A 186 -8.43 -12.16 0.85
C PHE A 186 -9.80 -12.51 1.43
N GLU A 187 -9.92 -13.59 2.21
CA GLU A 187 -11.17 -13.97 2.88
C GLU A 187 -11.68 -12.88 3.83
N LEU A 188 -10.79 -12.31 4.65
CA LEU A 188 -11.12 -11.25 5.59
C LEU A 188 -11.51 -9.95 4.89
N LEU A 189 -10.78 -9.57 3.85
CA LEU A 189 -11.07 -8.38 3.05
C LEU A 189 -12.39 -8.52 2.31
N GLU A 190 -12.67 -9.69 1.72
CA GLU A 190 -13.93 -9.98 1.06
C GLU A 190 -15.11 -9.88 2.05
N ASP A 191 -15.01 -10.49 3.22
CA ASP A 191 -16.02 -10.35 4.27
C ASP A 191 -16.17 -8.89 4.72
N GLY A 192 -15.05 -8.20 4.93
CA GLY A 192 -15.03 -6.79 5.28
C GLY A 192 -15.73 -5.89 4.29
N ILE A 193 -15.60 -6.15 2.99
CA ILE A 193 -16.25 -5.40 1.90
C ILE A 193 -17.73 -5.77 1.80
N LEU A 194 -18.06 -7.05 1.74
CA LEU A 194 -19.42 -7.52 1.47
C LEU A 194 -20.35 -7.31 2.67
N ASN A 195 -19.84 -7.45 3.89
CA ASN A 195 -20.62 -7.35 5.13
C ASN A 195 -20.34 -6.06 5.92
N LEU A 196 -19.56 -5.10 5.35
CA LEU A 196 -19.15 -3.86 6.00
C LEU A 196 -18.47 -4.08 7.35
N ASN A 197 -17.71 -5.17 7.49
CA ASN A 197 -17.00 -5.52 8.71
C ASN A 197 -15.63 -4.82 8.73
N HIS A 198 -15.58 -3.66 9.37
CA HIS A 198 -14.38 -2.84 9.44
C HIS A 198 -13.20 -3.53 10.15
N GLU A 199 -13.44 -4.38 11.14
CA GLU A 199 -12.36 -5.11 11.82
C GLU A 199 -11.71 -6.12 10.87
N ASN A 200 -12.52 -6.81 10.06
CA ASN A 200 -12.00 -7.74 9.06
C ASN A 200 -11.28 -7.00 7.91
N LEU A 201 -11.71 -5.79 7.52
CA LEU A 201 -10.94 -4.96 6.58
C LEU A 201 -9.55 -4.62 7.12
N VAL A 202 -9.48 -4.18 8.37
CA VAL A 202 -8.22 -3.78 9.02
C VAL A 202 -7.31 -4.98 9.25
N LEU A 203 -7.85 -6.08 9.75
CA LEU A 203 -7.09 -7.32 9.99
C LEU A 203 -6.63 -7.94 8.66
N GLY A 204 -7.50 -7.96 7.66
CA GLY A 204 -7.18 -8.45 6.32
C GLY A 204 -6.03 -7.66 5.69
N SER A 205 -6.06 -6.32 5.78
CA SER A 205 -4.98 -5.46 5.30
C SER A 205 -3.65 -5.70 6.02
N LEU A 206 -3.68 -5.91 7.33
CA LEU A 206 -2.46 -6.27 8.09
C LEU A 206 -1.88 -7.59 7.59
N ILE A 207 -2.71 -8.63 7.48
CA ILE A 207 -2.26 -9.97 7.06
C ILE A 207 -1.79 -9.95 5.60
N ASP A 208 -2.45 -9.16 4.74
CA ASP A 208 -2.01 -8.90 3.37
C ASP A 208 -0.59 -8.32 3.34
N GLY A 209 -0.35 -7.24 4.10
CA GLY A 209 0.96 -6.60 4.19
C GLY A 209 2.07 -7.57 4.61
N LEU A 210 1.80 -8.47 5.56
CA LEU A 210 2.73 -9.52 5.99
C LEU A 210 2.95 -10.58 4.88
N GLY A 211 1.95 -10.86 4.05
CA GLY A 211 2.03 -11.78 2.93
C GLY A 211 2.79 -11.19 1.76
N PHE A 212 2.21 -10.16 1.09
CA PHE A 212 2.79 -9.62 -0.14
C PHE A 212 4.14 -8.94 0.09
N GLY A 213 4.37 -8.36 1.27
CA GLY A 213 5.64 -7.73 1.63
C GLY A 213 6.85 -8.67 1.53
N ASN A 214 6.61 -9.99 1.53
CA ASN A 214 7.63 -11.04 1.43
C ASN A 214 7.69 -11.74 0.06
N CYS A 215 6.78 -11.46 -0.88
CA CYS A 215 6.80 -12.09 -2.20
C CYS A 215 6.43 -11.13 -3.36
N SER A 216 6.05 -9.89 -3.06
CA SER A 216 5.68 -8.87 -4.04
C SER A 216 4.40 -9.20 -4.85
N THR A 217 3.97 -8.23 -5.63
CA THR A 217 2.83 -8.29 -6.54
C THR A 217 3.26 -8.59 -7.97
N THR A 218 2.35 -8.54 -8.95
CA THR A 218 2.59 -9.02 -10.31
C THR A 218 2.03 -8.07 -11.39
N LEU A 219 1.52 -8.62 -12.48
CA LEU A 219 1.08 -7.92 -13.69
C LEU A 219 0.04 -6.82 -13.45
N GLY A 220 -0.93 -7.02 -12.55
CA GLY A 220 -1.97 -6.01 -12.28
C GLY A 220 -1.37 -4.73 -11.73
N HIS A 221 -0.41 -4.83 -10.81
CA HIS A 221 0.33 -3.69 -10.29
C HIS A 221 1.19 -3.03 -11.37
N ALA A 222 1.91 -3.80 -12.19
CA ALA A 222 2.68 -3.25 -13.31
C ALA A 222 1.79 -2.43 -14.26
N LEU A 223 0.63 -2.96 -14.64
CA LEU A 223 -0.33 -2.26 -15.48
C LEU A 223 -0.90 -0.99 -14.82
N SER A 224 -1.05 -0.97 -13.50
CA SER A 224 -1.71 0.13 -12.79
C SER A 224 -0.94 1.46 -12.84
N TYR A 225 0.38 1.41 -12.96
CA TYR A 225 1.23 2.60 -12.88
C TYR A 225 0.97 3.59 -14.00
N VAL A 226 0.71 3.15 -15.23
CA VAL A 226 0.44 4.06 -16.34
C VAL A 226 -0.87 4.84 -16.14
N TYR A 227 -1.89 4.20 -15.56
CA TYR A 227 -3.14 4.88 -15.18
C TYR A 227 -2.93 5.85 -14.00
N SER A 228 -2.13 5.44 -13.01
CA SER A 228 -1.82 6.28 -11.86
C SER A 228 -0.99 7.50 -12.24
N ASN A 229 -0.14 7.41 -13.26
CA ASN A 229 0.63 8.54 -13.79
C ASN A 229 -0.29 9.57 -14.47
N GLU A 230 -1.44 9.16 -14.99
CA GLU A 230 -2.48 10.04 -15.56
C GLU A 230 -3.46 10.59 -14.51
N GLY A 231 -3.23 10.34 -13.22
CA GLY A 231 -4.00 10.89 -12.11
C GLY A 231 -5.14 10.01 -11.61
N ILE A 232 -5.30 8.79 -12.14
CA ILE A 232 -6.25 7.82 -11.59
C ILE A 232 -5.69 7.30 -10.26
N SER A 233 -6.52 7.27 -9.20
CA SER A 233 -6.07 6.76 -7.91
C SER A 233 -5.65 5.29 -8.00
N HIS A 234 -4.62 4.89 -7.23
CA HIS A 234 -3.99 3.58 -7.37
C HIS A 234 -4.97 2.42 -7.23
N GLY A 235 -5.78 2.41 -6.15
CA GLY A 235 -6.80 1.38 -5.97
C GLY A 235 -7.85 1.35 -7.08
N HIS A 236 -8.24 2.53 -7.62
CA HIS A 236 -9.15 2.58 -8.76
C HIS A 236 -8.52 1.95 -10.02
N ALA A 237 -7.25 2.23 -10.31
CA ALA A 237 -6.54 1.58 -11.40
C ALA A 237 -6.46 0.06 -11.20
N LEU A 238 -6.10 -0.38 -9.96
CA LEU A 238 -5.99 -1.80 -9.61
C LEU A 238 -7.32 -2.56 -9.75
N ALA A 239 -8.46 -1.92 -9.50
CA ALA A 239 -9.77 -2.56 -9.72
C ALA A 239 -9.87 -3.17 -11.12
N PHE A 240 -9.33 -2.52 -12.13
CA PHE A 240 -9.39 -2.96 -13.53
C PHE A 240 -8.16 -3.75 -13.96
N THR A 241 -6.98 -3.27 -13.60
CA THR A 241 -5.73 -3.91 -14.02
C THR A 241 -5.53 -5.27 -13.37
N THR A 242 -5.90 -5.43 -12.09
CA THR A 242 -5.83 -6.73 -11.41
C THR A 242 -6.91 -7.68 -11.92
N ALA A 243 -8.13 -7.20 -12.18
CA ALA A 243 -9.18 -8.05 -12.74
C ALA A 243 -8.76 -8.67 -14.09
N ILE A 244 -8.17 -7.86 -14.99
CA ILE A 244 -7.70 -8.35 -16.29
C ILE A 244 -6.45 -9.24 -16.14
N ALA A 245 -5.53 -8.92 -15.21
CA ALA A 245 -4.37 -9.73 -14.92
C ALA A 245 -4.75 -11.11 -14.37
N HIS A 246 -5.74 -11.19 -13.48
CA HIS A 246 -6.29 -12.45 -12.99
C HIS A 246 -6.90 -13.30 -14.12
N LYS A 247 -7.64 -12.67 -15.03
CA LYS A 247 -8.17 -13.37 -16.21
C LYS A 247 -7.03 -13.92 -17.09
N TYR A 248 -5.98 -13.12 -17.33
CA TYR A 248 -4.80 -13.52 -18.09
C TYR A 248 -4.04 -14.68 -17.40
N ASN A 249 -3.81 -14.58 -16.12
CA ASN A 249 -3.08 -15.57 -15.32
C ASN A 249 -3.91 -16.82 -15.00
N LYS A 250 -5.21 -16.83 -15.22
CA LYS A 250 -6.17 -17.87 -14.79
C LYS A 250 -6.17 -18.03 -13.26
N SER A 251 -6.12 -16.90 -12.53
CA SER A 251 -6.16 -16.86 -11.08
C SER A 251 -7.44 -17.45 -10.51
N ILE A 252 -7.32 -18.17 -9.40
CA ILE A 252 -8.48 -18.67 -8.63
C ILE A 252 -9.30 -17.53 -8.02
N PHE A 253 -8.73 -16.34 -7.87
CA PHE A 253 -9.39 -15.17 -7.31
C PHE A 253 -10.20 -14.37 -8.34
N HIS A 254 -10.05 -14.64 -9.64
CA HIS A 254 -10.64 -13.81 -10.71
C HIS A 254 -12.13 -13.49 -10.48
N SER A 255 -12.96 -14.48 -10.29
CA SER A 255 -14.42 -14.26 -10.16
C SER A 255 -14.78 -13.53 -8.86
N ARG A 256 -14.11 -13.87 -7.75
CA ARG A 256 -14.30 -13.24 -6.44
C ARG A 256 -13.86 -11.77 -6.50
N PHE A 257 -12.67 -11.50 -7.01
CA PHE A 257 -12.14 -10.14 -7.16
C PHE A 257 -13.05 -9.27 -8.04
N LEU A 258 -13.53 -9.81 -9.17
CA LEU A 258 -14.45 -9.09 -10.06
C LEU A 258 -15.77 -8.75 -9.36
N ASN A 259 -16.29 -9.64 -8.51
CA ASN A 259 -17.48 -9.36 -7.70
C ASN A 259 -17.24 -8.20 -6.73
N LEU A 260 -16.08 -8.16 -6.06
CA LEU A 260 -15.73 -7.05 -5.15
C LEU A 260 -15.62 -5.71 -5.90
N VAL A 261 -15.02 -5.69 -7.08
CA VAL A 261 -14.93 -4.48 -7.90
C VAL A 261 -16.33 -3.96 -8.26
N LYS A 262 -17.24 -4.85 -8.64
CA LYS A 262 -18.65 -4.50 -8.95
C LYS A 262 -19.38 -3.96 -7.70
N THR A 263 -19.25 -4.64 -6.57
CA THR A 263 -19.85 -4.23 -5.29
C THR A 263 -19.36 -2.86 -4.85
N LEU A 264 -18.08 -2.57 -5.02
CA LEU A 264 -17.48 -1.28 -4.67
C LEU A 264 -17.82 -0.14 -5.65
N GLY A 265 -18.41 -0.45 -6.81
CA GLY A 265 -18.94 0.54 -7.75
C GLY A 265 -17.88 1.44 -8.39
N PHE A 266 -16.77 0.86 -8.86
CA PHE A 266 -15.76 1.61 -9.61
C PHE A 266 -16.27 1.96 -11.02
N SER A 267 -16.02 3.21 -11.43
CA SER A 267 -16.27 3.67 -12.80
C SER A 267 -15.17 3.20 -13.75
N GLU A 268 -15.48 2.95 -15.00
CA GLU A 268 -14.52 2.56 -16.03
C GLU A 268 -13.36 3.57 -16.13
N ILE A 269 -12.20 3.07 -16.51
CA ILE A 269 -10.99 3.86 -16.73
C ILE A 269 -10.49 3.70 -18.15
N ALA A 270 -9.84 4.73 -18.67
CA ALA A 270 -9.14 4.67 -19.95
C ALA A 270 -7.84 5.49 -19.88
N LEU A 271 -6.81 5.02 -20.60
CA LEU A 271 -5.59 5.78 -20.81
C LEU A 271 -5.81 6.89 -21.83
N LYS A 272 -5.18 8.03 -21.60
CA LYS A 272 -5.09 9.13 -22.58
C LYS A 272 -3.94 8.89 -23.56
N GLN A 273 -2.85 8.29 -23.09
CA GLN A 273 -1.71 7.96 -23.92
C GLN A 273 -1.96 6.70 -24.76
N ASP A 274 -1.17 6.57 -25.83
CA ASP A 274 -1.19 5.40 -26.69
C ASP A 274 -0.78 4.11 -25.93
N ALA A 275 -1.45 2.99 -26.25
CA ALA A 275 -1.20 1.72 -25.59
C ALA A 275 0.20 1.14 -25.88
N GLU A 276 0.78 1.43 -27.03
CA GLU A 276 2.15 1.04 -27.40
C GLU A 276 3.18 1.77 -26.54
N ILE A 277 2.99 3.08 -26.34
CA ILE A 277 3.85 3.91 -25.47
C ILE A 277 3.71 3.44 -24.00
N ALA A 278 2.49 3.23 -23.55
CA ALA A 278 2.24 2.71 -22.20
C ALA A 278 2.89 1.34 -21.98
N ALA A 279 2.86 0.46 -22.98
CA ALA A 279 3.46 -0.86 -22.89
C ALA A 279 4.99 -0.81 -22.75
N GLU A 280 5.68 0.15 -23.40
CA GLU A 280 7.12 0.34 -23.20
C GLU A 280 7.45 0.69 -21.75
N LEU A 281 6.68 1.62 -21.16
CA LEU A 281 6.88 2.00 -19.76
C LEU A 281 6.63 0.83 -18.80
N ILE A 282 5.61 0.00 -19.08
CA ILE A 282 5.30 -1.17 -18.26
C ILE A 282 6.41 -2.22 -18.35
N LEU A 283 7.03 -2.39 -19.53
CA LEU A 283 8.14 -3.34 -19.72
C LEU A 283 9.38 -3.00 -18.89
N GLU A 284 9.55 -1.75 -18.47
CA GLU A 284 10.62 -1.34 -17.55
C GLU A 284 10.42 -1.92 -16.14
N ASP A 285 9.20 -2.28 -15.77
CA ASP A 285 8.85 -2.84 -14.45
C ASP A 285 9.12 -4.36 -14.37
N ARG A 286 10.39 -4.70 -14.52
CA ARG A 286 10.85 -6.10 -14.51
C ARG A 286 10.50 -6.83 -13.21
N LYS A 287 10.48 -6.12 -12.09
CA LYS A 287 10.20 -6.70 -10.79
C LYS A 287 8.83 -7.40 -10.75
N HIS A 288 7.76 -6.72 -11.19
CA HIS A 288 6.41 -7.27 -11.20
C HIS A 288 6.20 -8.25 -12.36
N LEU A 289 6.75 -7.94 -13.54
CA LEU A 289 6.60 -8.80 -14.72
C LEU A 289 7.35 -10.13 -14.58
N ASP A 290 8.56 -10.12 -14.01
CA ASP A 290 9.34 -11.36 -13.79
C ASP A 290 8.73 -12.22 -12.68
N ASN A 291 8.03 -11.58 -11.72
CA ASN A 291 7.31 -12.25 -10.64
C ASN A 291 5.94 -12.81 -11.08
N ASN A 292 5.43 -12.40 -12.25
CA ASN A 292 4.15 -12.88 -12.76
C ASN A 292 4.21 -14.39 -13.06
N PRO A 293 3.15 -15.18 -12.72
CA PRO A 293 3.17 -16.64 -12.90
C PRO A 293 3.34 -17.05 -14.36
N LYS A 294 2.86 -16.25 -15.31
CA LYS A 294 3.05 -16.46 -16.75
C LYS A 294 4.00 -15.42 -17.34
N PRO A 295 4.79 -15.79 -18.37
CA PRO A 295 5.52 -14.81 -19.16
C PRO A 295 4.56 -13.76 -19.75
N VAL A 296 5.02 -12.52 -19.81
CA VAL A 296 4.26 -11.39 -20.36
C VAL A 296 5.11 -10.71 -21.42
N GLU A 297 4.60 -10.66 -22.65
CA GLU A 297 5.25 -9.99 -23.77
C GLU A 297 4.59 -8.64 -24.05
N LYS A 298 5.27 -7.76 -24.79
CA LYS A 298 4.75 -6.43 -25.18
C LYS A 298 3.35 -6.52 -25.82
N LYS A 299 3.14 -7.49 -26.71
CA LYS A 299 1.85 -7.71 -27.39
C LYS A 299 0.72 -8.03 -26.40
N ASP A 300 1.03 -8.77 -25.32
CA ASP A 300 0.06 -9.10 -24.29
C ASP A 300 -0.36 -7.84 -23.51
N ILE A 301 0.62 -7.03 -23.11
CA ILE A 301 0.37 -5.76 -22.41
C ILE A 301 -0.53 -4.85 -23.25
N ILE A 302 -0.21 -4.64 -24.54
CA ILE A 302 -1.02 -3.82 -25.45
C ILE A 302 -2.46 -4.33 -25.52
N LEU A 303 -2.64 -5.66 -25.68
CA LEU A 303 -3.96 -6.27 -25.73
C LEU A 303 -4.76 -6.05 -24.43
N LEU A 304 -4.10 -6.20 -23.28
CA LEU A 304 -4.73 -6.01 -21.97
C LEU A 304 -5.14 -4.54 -21.76
N LEU A 305 -4.27 -3.58 -22.10
CA LEU A 305 -4.57 -2.15 -22.01
C LEU A 305 -5.76 -1.78 -22.92
N ARG A 306 -5.77 -2.26 -24.16
CA ARG A 306 -6.90 -2.02 -25.09
C ARG A 306 -8.22 -2.60 -24.55
N LYS A 307 -8.18 -3.77 -23.89
CA LYS A 307 -9.38 -4.36 -23.26
C LYS A 307 -9.89 -3.53 -22.09
N ILE A 308 -8.99 -2.98 -21.26
CA ILE A 308 -9.39 -2.10 -20.17
C ILE A 308 -10.03 -0.83 -20.75
N ASN A 309 -9.37 -0.19 -21.71
CA ASN A 309 -9.83 1.07 -22.32
C ASN A 309 -11.18 0.95 -23.06
N SER A 310 -11.53 -0.24 -23.53
CA SER A 310 -12.80 -0.51 -24.22
C SER A 310 -13.93 -0.96 -23.31
N GLY A 311 -13.72 -1.00 -22.00
CA GLY A 311 -14.69 -1.53 -21.03
C GLY A 311 -14.92 -3.05 -21.14
N LEU A 312 -14.12 -3.77 -21.95
CA LEU A 312 -14.23 -5.23 -22.12
C LEU A 312 -13.56 -6.03 -20.98
N ALA A 313 -12.94 -5.38 -20.03
CA ALA A 313 -12.38 -6.06 -18.84
C ALA A 313 -13.45 -6.78 -18.00
N TRP A 314 -14.73 -6.40 -18.17
CA TRP A 314 -15.89 -6.88 -17.41
C TRP A 314 -16.73 -7.94 -18.11
N LYS A 315 -16.53 -8.13 -19.40
CA LYS A 315 -17.17 -9.13 -20.23
C LYS A 315 -16.21 -10.31 -20.44
#